data_24d92b2604fd8f105114d7def24daa19
#
_entry.id   24d92b2604fd8f105114d7def24daa19
#
_cell.length_a   1.000
_cell.length_b   1.000
_cell.length_c   1.000
_cell.angle_alpha   90.00
_cell.angle_beta   90.00
_cell.angle_gamma   90.00
#
_symmetry.space_group_name_H-M   'P 1'
#
loop_
_entity.id
_entity.type
_entity.pdbx_description
1 polymer ?
#
loop_
_entity_poly.entity_id
_entity_poly.type
_entity_poly.pdbx_seq_one_letter_code
_entity_poly.pdbx_strand_id
1 'polypeptide(L)'
;MNSKRGHDPLFKLFLREPETAKDFLAAHLPQDIRSLVNLDSLRLESGSYVDEQLKEQHSDILYSVKMTQGEQCLLYCVVEHQSTEDEMMAWRMTKYTIRAMNDHLNKGYRKLPVVVPLLFYHGDVRPYPYSMDWLDCFEQPELARQVLSKPWPLIDVSVLDDDDIKSHRRMALLEMVQRDIRIRDGKELLARLVQLIQMKLNSREQVEAVLRYTILNGMTGEDISSYINQLSGDIPEYEDLMGTIAQQFIQQGAERERQASLEREKASLERERQASLERERQTLLKAARALLDNGVSLEVVIKSTGLSREALEQLRH
;
A
#
# COMPACT_ATOMS: atom_id res chain seq x y z
N MET A 1 43.32 24.12 -0.06
CA MET A 1 43.79 22.93 -0.74
C MET A 1 43.38 21.68 0.04
N ASN A 2 42.45 21.00 -0.46
CA ASN A 2 42.00 19.60 -0.34
C ASN A 2 42.57 18.66 0.74
N SER A 3 42.26 18.87 2.02
CA SER A 3 42.42 17.82 3.05
C SER A 3 41.14 17.01 3.35
N LYS A 4 40.01 17.30 2.68
CA LYS A 4 38.69 16.71 2.99
C LYS A 4 38.43 15.30 2.42
N ARG A 5 39.32 14.74 1.58
CA ARG A 5 39.08 13.45 0.90
C ARG A 5 39.63 12.20 1.61
N GLY A 6 40.40 12.35 2.70
CA GLY A 6 41.11 11.23 3.32
C GLY A 6 40.46 10.57 4.51
N HIS A 7 39.56 11.26 5.21
CA HIS A 7 39.01 10.76 6.47
C HIS A 7 37.86 9.77 6.32
N ASP A 8 37.00 9.97 5.33
CA ASP A 8 35.87 9.10 5.08
C ASP A 8 36.25 7.68 4.62
N PRO A 9 37.18 7.47 3.67
CA PRO A 9 37.64 6.14 3.31
C PRO A 9 38.31 5.39 4.47
N LEU A 10 39.03 6.11 5.32
CA LEU A 10 39.68 5.52 6.51
C LEU A 10 38.63 5.03 7.52
N PHE A 11 37.64 5.85 7.85
CA PHE A 11 36.58 5.50 8.75
C PHE A 11 35.81 4.26 8.26
N LYS A 12 35.42 4.26 6.97
CA LYS A 12 34.77 3.12 6.34
C LYS A 12 35.63 1.86 6.33
N LEU A 13 36.93 1.98 6.14
CA LEU A 13 37.82 0.84 6.17
C LEU A 13 37.82 0.15 7.55
N PHE A 14 37.86 0.94 8.62
CA PHE A 14 37.82 0.42 9.97
C PHE A 14 36.48 -0.22 10.32
N LEU A 15 35.39 0.46 10.05
CA LEU A 15 34.06 0.00 10.43
C LEU A 15 33.47 -1.07 9.48
N ARG A 16 34.11 -1.39 8.38
CA ARG A 16 33.79 -2.58 7.59
C ARG A 16 34.32 -3.87 8.20
N GLU A 17 35.33 -3.78 9.04
CA GLU A 17 35.85 -4.93 9.74
C GLU A 17 34.93 -5.29 10.91
N PRO A 18 34.35 -6.52 10.94
CA PRO A 18 33.34 -6.90 11.93
C PRO A 18 33.75 -6.73 13.37
N GLU A 19 34.97 -7.12 13.74
CA GLU A 19 35.45 -7.00 15.12
C GLU A 19 35.66 -5.54 15.52
N THR A 20 36.19 -4.70 14.63
CA THR A 20 36.31 -3.26 14.86
C THR A 20 34.95 -2.59 15.02
N ALA A 21 33.98 -2.96 14.21
CA ALA A 21 32.61 -2.46 14.32
C ALA A 21 31.93 -2.90 15.62
N LYS A 22 32.20 -4.13 16.07
CA LYS A 22 31.71 -4.66 17.34
C LYS A 22 32.30 -3.87 18.51
N ASP A 23 33.60 -3.64 18.52
CA ASP A 23 34.29 -2.85 19.55
C ASP A 23 33.78 -1.41 19.58
N PHE A 24 33.59 -0.80 18.39
CA PHE A 24 33.01 0.54 18.27
C PHE A 24 31.63 0.62 18.88
N LEU A 25 30.72 -0.30 18.54
CA LEU A 25 29.35 -0.31 19.06
C LEU A 25 29.35 -0.67 20.57
N ALA A 26 30.24 -1.56 21.02
CA ALA A 26 30.39 -1.87 22.43
C ALA A 26 30.80 -0.65 23.26
N ALA A 27 31.62 0.24 22.70
CA ALA A 27 32.11 1.45 23.36
C ALA A 27 31.08 2.61 23.30
N HIS A 28 30.35 2.74 22.22
CA HIS A 28 29.55 3.96 21.91
C HIS A 28 28.03 3.81 21.93
N LEU A 29 27.51 2.58 21.92
CA LEU A 29 26.06 2.40 22.12
C LEU A 29 25.70 2.82 23.56
N PRO A 30 24.55 3.51 23.74
CA PRO A 30 23.99 3.75 25.07
C PRO A 30 23.89 2.44 25.87
N GLN A 31 24.22 2.48 27.14
CA GLN A 31 24.36 1.27 27.97
C GLN A 31 23.06 0.48 28.08
N ASP A 32 21.90 1.16 28.14
CA ASP A 32 20.58 0.58 28.14
C ASP A 32 20.32 -0.20 26.84
N ILE A 33 20.67 0.35 25.68
CA ILE A 33 20.54 -0.31 24.38
C ILE A 33 21.53 -1.47 24.24
N ARG A 34 22.80 -1.25 24.69
CA ARG A 34 23.84 -2.28 24.59
C ARG A 34 23.49 -3.56 25.35
N SER A 35 22.78 -3.45 26.48
CA SER A 35 22.34 -4.59 27.27
C SER A 35 21.26 -5.44 26.57
N LEU A 36 20.56 -4.88 25.58
CA LEU A 36 19.47 -5.53 24.85
C LEU A 36 19.90 -6.21 23.55
N VAL A 37 21.16 -6.05 23.12
CA VAL A 37 21.64 -6.56 21.83
C VAL A 37 22.73 -7.60 21.98
N ASN A 38 22.74 -8.56 21.06
CA ASN A 38 23.82 -9.54 20.92
C ASN A 38 24.81 -9.08 19.85
N LEU A 39 25.90 -8.41 20.27
CA LEU A 39 26.91 -7.88 19.34
C LEU A 39 27.62 -8.98 18.52
N ASP A 40 27.62 -10.24 18.95
CA ASP A 40 28.15 -11.36 18.15
C ASP A 40 27.32 -11.64 16.90
N SER A 41 26.10 -11.13 16.85
CA SER A 41 25.22 -11.22 15.69
C SER A 41 25.31 -10.04 14.72
N LEU A 42 26.25 -9.12 14.97
CA LEU A 42 26.42 -7.91 14.16
C LEU A 42 26.65 -8.25 12.68
N ARG A 43 25.95 -7.54 11.81
CA ARG A 43 26.09 -7.64 10.35
C ARG A 43 26.12 -6.27 9.73
N LEU A 44 27.08 -6.07 8.84
CA LEU A 44 27.06 -4.92 7.94
C LEU A 44 25.95 -5.14 6.90
N GLU A 45 24.99 -4.24 6.85
CA GLU A 45 23.96 -4.25 5.82
C GLU A 45 24.56 -3.69 4.53
N SER A 46 24.41 -4.43 3.43
CA SER A 46 24.89 -4.00 2.12
C SER A 46 24.13 -2.74 1.69
N GLY A 47 24.83 -1.61 1.72
CA GLY A 47 24.21 -0.32 1.51
C GLY A 47 24.03 0.01 0.04
N SER A 48 22.80 -0.11 -0.46
CA SER A 48 22.28 0.79 -1.48
C SER A 48 21.44 1.89 -0.81
N TYR A 49 21.98 2.49 0.26
CA TYR A 49 21.30 3.56 1.00
C TYR A 49 21.56 4.94 0.43
N VAL A 50 22.15 5.00 -0.76
CA VAL A 50 22.43 6.26 -1.42
C VAL A 50 21.29 6.58 -2.37
N ASP A 51 20.49 7.56 -1.99
CA ASP A 51 19.63 8.28 -2.92
C ASP A 51 20.53 8.81 -4.06
N GLU A 52 20.13 8.63 -5.33
CA GLU A 52 20.92 9.11 -6.48
C GLU A 52 21.22 10.61 -6.42
N GLN A 53 20.37 11.37 -5.70
CA GLN A 53 20.56 12.81 -5.45
C GLN A 53 21.50 13.10 -4.26
N LEU A 54 21.84 12.12 -3.40
CA LEU A 54 22.70 12.26 -2.24
C LEU A 54 24.03 11.51 -2.39
N LYS A 55 24.33 10.97 -3.56
CA LYS A 55 25.51 10.13 -3.86
C LYS A 55 26.88 10.78 -3.58
N GLU A 56 26.93 12.08 -3.42
CA GLU A 56 28.23 12.77 -3.42
C GLU A 56 28.82 13.12 -2.06
N GLN A 57 28.15 12.93 -0.91
CA GLN A 57 28.63 13.54 0.32
C GLN A 57 28.60 12.71 1.61
N HIS A 58 28.08 11.48 1.70
CA HIS A 58 27.81 10.87 3.01
C HIS A 58 28.34 9.45 3.22
N SER A 59 28.97 9.27 4.38
CA SER A 59 29.63 8.07 4.89
C SER A 59 28.74 7.23 5.79
N ASP A 60 27.50 6.99 5.40
CA ASP A 60 26.60 6.25 6.27
C ASP A 60 26.93 4.76 6.26
N ILE A 61 27.09 4.20 7.44
CA ILE A 61 27.25 2.76 7.62
C ILE A 61 26.04 2.25 8.39
N LEU A 62 25.38 1.23 7.86
CA LEU A 62 24.24 0.59 8.50
C LEU A 62 24.62 -0.81 8.97
N TYR A 63 24.40 -1.07 10.23
CA TYR A 63 24.48 -2.40 10.81
C TYR A 63 23.14 -2.90 11.26
N SER A 64 22.94 -4.21 11.21
CA SER A 64 21.88 -4.91 11.92
C SER A 64 22.47 -5.78 13.02
N VAL A 65 21.76 -5.87 14.13
CA VAL A 65 22.12 -6.71 15.27
C VAL A 65 20.84 -7.36 15.86
N LYS A 66 20.95 -8.59 16.29
CA LYS A 66 19.84 -9.29 16.94
C LYS A 66 19.68 -8.83 18.38
N MET A 67 18.44 -8.73 18.83
CA MET A 67 18.16 -8.51 20.25
C MET A 67 18.36 -9.81 21.05
N THR A 68 18.77 -9.68 22.31
CA THR A 68 18.94 -10.81 23.23
C THR A 68 17.61 -11.50 23.59
N GLN A 69 16.52 -10.74 23.56
CA GLN A 69 15.16 -11.26 23.77
C GLN A 69 14.38 -11.13 22.44
N GLY A 70 14.05 -12.26 21.84
CA GLY A 70 13.32 -12.32 20.58
C GLY A 70 14.21 -12.48 19.35
N GLU A 71 14.50 -13.70 18.97
CA GLU A 71 15.43 -14.05 17.86
C GLU A 71 15.13 -13.42 16.49
N GLN A 72 13.92 -12.86 16.30
CA GLN A 72 13.51 -12.21 15.04
C GLN A 72 13.51 -10.67 15.09
N CYS A 73 13.82 -10.07 16.25
CA CYS A 73 13.90 -8.62 16.36
C CYS A 73 15.30 -8.14 15.97
N LEU A 74 15.36 -7.29 14.94
CA LEU A 74 16.58 -6.62 14.51
C LEU A 74 16.57 -5.18 15.02
N LEU A 75 17.72 -4.76 15.56
CA LEU A 75 18.03 -3.37 15.81
C LEU A 75 19.04 -2.92 14.74
N TYR A 76 18.86 -1.72 14.21
CA TYR A 76 19.79 -1.14 13.25
C TYR A 76 20.58 0.00 13.90
N CYS A 77 21.86 0.12 13.53
CA CYS A 77 22.68 1.25 13.90
C CYS A 77 23.11 1.98 12.63
N VAL A 78 22.73 3.23 12.51
CA VAL A 78 23.21 4.13 11.46
C VAL A 78 24.35 4.96 12.03
N VAL A 79 25.53 4.86 11.45
CA VAL A 79 26.70 5.63 11.89
C VAL A 79 27.07 6.63 10.82
N GLU A 80 26.92 7.91 11.13
CA GLU A 80 27.33 9.04 10.30
C GLU A 80 28.69 9.56 10.73
N HIS A 81 29.58 9.77 9.77
CA HIS A 81 30.91 10.32 9.99
C HIS A 81 30.98 11.78 9.50
N GLN A 82 31.28 12.72 10.40
CA GLN A 82 31.22 14.14 10.10
C GLN A 82 32.44 14.91 10.62
N SER A 83 33.01 15.75 9.77
CA SER A 83 34.15 16.61 10.08
C SER A 83 33.83 18.10 10.16
N THR A 84 32.59 18.47 9.83
CA THR A 84 32.10 19.85 9.92
C THR A 84 30.83 19.87 10.75
N GLU A 85 30.61 21.00 11.44
CA GLU A 85 29.35 21.24 12.12
C GLU A 85 28.19 21.38 11.11
N ASP A 86 27.03 20.85 11.46
CA ASP A 86 25.79 20.95 10.68
C ASP A 86 24.62 21.12 11.64
N GLU A 87 23.98 22.27 11.59
CA GLU A 87 22.83 22.62 12.44
C GLU A 87 21.63 21.66 12.22
N MET A 88 21.51 21.13 11.01
CA MET A 88 20.44 20.20 10.65
C MET A 88 20.83 18.74 10.77
N MET A 89 21.92 18.43 11.49
CA MET A 89 22.42 17.06 11.62
C MET A 89 21.41 16.11 12.25
N ALA A 90 20.75 16.52 13.32
CA ALA A 90 19.73 15.70 13.98
C ALA A 90 18.57 15.33 13.03
N TRP A 91 18.11 16.30 12.21
CA TRP A 91 17.13 16.03 11.15
C TRP A 91 17.67 15.09 10.06
N ARG A 92 18.94 15.27 9.66
CA ARG A 92 19.58 14.37 8.68
C ARG A 92 19.63 12.93 9.19
N MET A 93 20.04 12.75 10.45
CA MET A 93 20.05 11.44 11.11
C MET A 93 18.64 10.83 11.22
N THR A 94 17.61 11.64 11.46
CA THR A 94 16.22 11.20 11.47
C THR A 94 15.78 10.68 10.09
N LYS A 95 16.15 11.35 8.99
CA LYS A 95 15.88 10.88 7.63
C LYS A 95 16.52 9.51 7.36
N TYR A 96 17.75 9.29 7.80
CA TYR A 96 18.42 7.99 7.65
C TYR A 96 17.74 6.90 8.48
N THR A 97 17.30 7.24 9.68
CA THR A 97 16.51 6.35 10.55
C THR A 97 15.23 5.91 9.88
N ILE A 98 14.44 6.85 9.36
CA ILE A 98 13.19 6.56 8.66
C ILE A 98 13.44 5.70 7.41
N ARG A 99 14.51 5.99 6.66
CA ARG A 99 14.87 5.20 5.50
C ARG A 99 15.22 3.75 5.87
N ALA A 100 16.04 3.54 6.89
CA ALA A 100 16.36 2.19 7.37
C ALA A 100 15.11 1.41 7.81
N MET A 101 14.13 2.09 8.43
CA MET A 101 12.83 1.52 8.77
C MET A 101 12.04 1.10 7.52
N ASN A 102 11.98 1.96 6.51
CA ASN A 102 11.29 1.64 5.24
C ASN A 102 11.93 0.46 4.51
N ASP A 103 13.27 0.42 4.46
CA ASP A 103 13.98 -0.68 3.81
C ASP A 103 13.77 -2.01 4.54
N HIS A 104 13.62 -1.97 5.85
CA HIS A 104 13.23 -3.15 6.63
C HIS A 104 11.84 -3.65 6.23
N LEU A 105 10.84 -2.78 6.11
CA LEU A 105 9.52 -3.15 5.63
C LEU A 105 9.56 -3.69 4.19
N ASN A 106 10.37 -3.10 3.31
CA ASN A 106 10.55 -3.57 1.93
C ASN A 106 11.16 -4.97 1.83
N LYS A 107 11.93 -5.41 2.85
CA LYS A 107 12.42 -6.79 3.00
C LYS A 107 11.33 -7.79 3.43
N GLY A 108 10.07 -7.33 3.62
CA GLY A 108 8.91 -8.17 3.96
C GLY A 108 8.58 -8.26 5.45
N TYR A 109 9.27 -7.53 6.30
CA TYR A 109 8.90 -7.45 7.72
C TYR A 109 7.62 -6.62 7.92
N ARG A 110 6.82 -6.99 8.93
CA ARG A 110 5.52 -6.34 9.16
C ARG A 110 5.54 -5.22 10.21
N LYS A 111 6.63 -5.08 10.95
CA LYS A 111 6.78 -4.08 12.01
C LYS A 111 8.06 -3.29 11.78
N LEU A 112 8.06 -2.05 12.23
CA LEU A 112 9.25 -1.22 12.18
C LEU A 112 10.33 -1.75 13.13
N PRO A 113 11.61 -1.72 12.73
CA PRO A 113 12.71 -2.01 13.61
C PRO A 113 13.01 -0.78 14.49
N VAL A 114 13.71 -0.97 15.59
CA VAL A 114 14.38 0.13 16.28
C VAL A 114 15.66 0.47 15.52
N VAL A 115 15.89 1.75 15.27
CA VAL A 115 17.10 2.25 14.61
C VAL A 115 17.79 3.24 15.56
N VAL A 116 19.06 3.00 15.87
CA VAL A 116 19.87 3.88 16.72
C VAL A 116 20.80 4.69 15.83
N PRO A 117 20.59 6.00 15.70
CA PRO A 117 21.49 6.88 14.97
C PRO A 117 22.69 7.27 15.86
N LEU A 118 23.89 7.15 15.32
CA LEU A 118 25.13 7.52 15.99
C LEU A 118 25.90 8.52 15.12
N LEU A 119 26.23 9.68 15.66
CA LEU A 119 27.09 10.67 15.02
C LEU A 119 28.52 10.50 15.53
N PHE A 120 29.45 10.19 14.61
CA PHE A 120 30.89 10.20 14.89
C PHE A 120 31.47 11.52 14.37
N TYR A 121 31.63 12.48 15.28
CA TYR A 121 32.11 13.83 14.96
C TYR A 121 33.58 14.01 15.31
N HIS A 122 34.34 14.56 14.38
CA HIS A 122 35.79 14.86 14.59
C HIS A 122 36.17 16.25 14.05
N GLY A 123 35.25 17.20 14.05
CA GLY A 123 35.48 18.55 13.54
C GLY A 123 36.35 19.46 14.45
N ASP A 124 36.65 20.64 13.93
CA ASP A 124 37.49 21.65 14.60
C ASP A 124 36.75 22.39 15.74
N VAL A 125 35.42 22.58 15.59
CA VAL A 125 34.58 23.20 16.64
C VAL A 125 34.31 22.17 17.73
N ARG A 126 34.72 22.44 18.95
CA ARG A 126 34.67 21.48 20.08
C ARG A 126 34.12 22.12 21.34
N PRO A 127 33.13 21.52 22.01
CA PRO A 127 32.37 20.32 21.66
C PRO A 127 31.50 20.55 20.41
N TYR A 128 30.82 19.49 19.90
CA TYR A 128 29.83 19.62 18.84
C TYR A 128 28.76 20.64 19.27
N PRO A 129 28.49 21.70 18.48
CA PRO A 129 27.77 22.86 18.98
C PRO A 129 26.25 22.76 18.91
N TYR A 130 25.69 21.80 18.17
CA TYR A 130 24.27 21.68 17.92
C TYR A 130 23.62 20.53 18.68
N SER A 131 22.32 20.66 18.94
CA SER A 131 21.51 19.61 19.55
C SER A 131 21.42 18.38 18.65
N MET A 132 21.42 17.20 19.25
CA MET A 132 21.10 15.93 18.57
C MET A 132 19.64 15.52 18.73
N ASP A 133 18.82 16.34 19.39
CA ASP A 133 17.36 16.21 19.35
C ASP A 133 16.81 16.85 18.07
N TRP A 134 16.25 16.04 17.17
CA TRP A 134 15.71 16.53 15.91
C TRP A 134 14.53 17.49 16.06
N LEU A 135 13.86 17.47 17.23
CA LEU A 135 12.79 18.42 17.55
C LEU A 135 13.31 19.85 17.74
N ASP A 136 14.61 20.00 18.05
CA ASP A 136 15.23 21.33 18.12
C ASP A 136 15.49 21.95 16.74
N CYS A 137 15.39 21.16 15.66
CA CYS A 137 15.50 21.68 14.29
C CYS A 137 14.25 22.44 13.81
N PHE A 138 13.16 22.46 14.57
CA PHE A 138 11.94 23.20 14.21
C PHE A 138 12.04 24.68 14.62
N GLU A 139 11.38 25.56 13.89
CA GLU A 139 11.24 26.98 14.27
C GLU A 139 10.57 27.15 15.64
N GLN A 140 9.69 26.20 16.02
CA GLN A 140 9.00 26.16 17.31
C GLN A 140 9.17 24.78 17.96
N PRO A 141 10.31 24.51 18.60
CA PRO A 141 10.61 23.20 19.16
C PRO A 141 9.59 22.69 20.17
N GLU A 142 9.09 23.56 21.04
CA GLU A 142 8.09 23.18 22.04
C GLU A 142 6.76 22.74 21.43
N LEU A 143 6.32 23.41 20.37
CA LEU A 143 5.14 22.98 19.61
C LEU A 143 5.39 21.64 18.90
N ALA A 144 6.57 21.47 18.30
CA ALA A 144 6.96 20.21 17.68
C ALA A 144 6.92 19.06 18.70
N ARG A 145 7.45 19.24 19.91
CA ARG A 145 7.37 18.25 20.99
C ARG A 145 5.93 17.91 21.36
N GLN A 146 5.06 18.91 21.47
CA GLN A 146 3.65 18.69 21.80
C GLN A 146 2.92 17.84 20.74
N VAL A 147 3.24 18.04 19.46
CA VAL A 147 2.56 17.37 18.33
C VAL A 147 3.18 16.02 18.02
N LEU A 148 4.52 15.94 17.96
CA LEU A 148 5.23 14.77 17.41
C LEU A 148 5.60 13.71 18.45
N SER A 149 5.53 14.04 19.75
CA SER A 149 5.77 13.06 20.84
C SER A 149 4.49 12.39 21.35
N LYS A 150 3.34 12.71 20.79
CA LYS A 150 2.04 12.14 21.17
C LYS A 150 1.45 11.34 20.02
N PRO A 151 0.50 10.45 20.30
CA PRO A 151 -0.31 9.84 19.25
C PRO A 151 -0.99 10.94 18.38
N TRP A 152 -0.98 10.71 17.09
CA TRP A 152 -1.64 11.64 16.17
C TRP A 152 -3.16 11.65 16.37
N PRO A 153 -3.82 12.81 16.26
CA PRO A 153 -5.27 12.89 16.37
C PRO A 153 -5.95 12.01 15.33
N LEU A 154 -6.89 11.20 15.76
CA LEU A 154 -7.77 10.44 14.90
C LEU A 154 -9.12 11.14 14.82
N ILE A 155 -9.59 11.42 13.61
CA ILE A 155 -10.96 11.84 13.34
C ILE A 155 -11.71 10.62 12.84
N ASP A 156 -12.46 9.97 13.71
CA ASP A 156 -13.26 8.78 13.37
C ASP A 156 -14.72 9.18 13.21
N VAL A 157 -15.12 9.42 11.97
CA VAL A 157 -16.50 9.79 11.65
C VAL A 157 -17.49 8.65 11.89
N SER A 158 -17.04 7.42 11.97
CA SER A 158 -17.90 6.23 12.11
C SER A 158 -18.60 6.15 13.48
N VAL A 159 -18.07 6.82 14.49
CA VAL A 159 -18.60 6.82 15.86
C VAL A 159 -19.35 8.10 16.22
N LEU A 160 -19.41 9.10 15.33
CA LEU A 160 -20.14 10.34 15.56
C LEU A 160 -21.65 10.11 15.51
N ASP A 161 -22.38 10.73 16.40
CA ASP A 161 -23.84 10.75 16.30
C ASP A 161 -24.35 11.84 15.34
N ASP A 162 -25.66 11.85 15.09
CA ASP A 162 -26.25 12.79 14.13
C ASP A 162 -26.19 14.25 14.61
N ASP A 163 -26.24 14.48 15.91
CA ASP A 163 -26.21 15.83 16.49
C ASP A 163 -24.80 16.39 16.47
N ASP A 164 -23.79 15.56 16.75
CA ASP A 164 -22.39 15.90 16.57
C ASP A 164 -22.12 16.31 15.12
N ILE A 165 -22.50 15.46 14.15
CA ILE A 165 -22.33 15.73 12.73
C ILE A 165 -22.99 17.05 12.33
N LYS A 166 -24.27 17.27 12.70
CA LYS A 166 -24.99 18.51 12.38
C LYS A 166 -24.29 19.75 12.95
N SER A 167 -23.65 19.61 14.12
CA SER A 167 -22.89 20.70 14.75
C SER A 167 -21.68 21.15 13.93
N HIS A 168 -21.12 20.27 13.10
CA HIS A 168 -19.96 20.52 12.23
C HIS A 168 -20.30 21.34 10.97
N ARG A 169 -21.57 21.81 10.86
CA ARG A 169 -22.01 22.76 9.84
C ARG A 169 -21.71 22.32 8.40
N ARG A 170 -20.73 22.95 7.73
CA ARG A 170 -20.39 22.65 6.32
C ARG A 170 -19.79 21.28 6.13
N MET A 171 -19.14 20.71 7.16
CA MET A 171 -18.59 19.35 7.09
C MET A 171 -19.67 18.27 7.26
N ALA A 172 -20.80 18.62 7.89
CA ALA A 172 -21.87 17.68 8.21
C ALA A 172 -22.32 16.84 6.99
N LEU A 173 -22.43 17.48 5.83
CA LEU A 173 -22.87 16.82 4.61
C LEU A 173 -21.89 15.70 4.17
N LEU A 174 -20.58 15.96 4.22
CA LEU A 174 -19.54 14.99 3.88
C LEU A 174 -19.44 13.89 4.93
N GLU A 175 -19.42 14.25 6.21
CA GLU A 175 -19.28 13.32 7.33
C GLU A 175 -20.44 12.32 7.39
N MET A 176 -21.67 12.78 7.18
CA MET A 176 -22.85 11.91 7.15
C MET A 176 -22.77 10.89 6.01
N VAL A 177 -22.36 11.30 4.81
CA VAL A 177 -22.16 10.38 3.69
C VAL A 177 -21.04 9.37 4.00
N GLN A 178 -19.89 9.82 4.49
CA GLN A 178 -18.76 8.93 4.78
C GLN A 178 -19.09 7.92 5.89
N ARG A 179 -19.87 8.30 6.87
CA ARG A 179 -20.32 7.40 7.94
C ARG A 179 -21.33 6.36 7.43
N ASP A 180 -22.34 6.80 6.68
CA ASP A 180 -23.56 6.01 6.46
C ASP A 180 -23.63 5.29 5.10
N ILE A 181 -22.80 5.67 4.10
CA ILE A 181 -22.87 5.12 2.73
C ILE A 181 -22.77 3.59 2.62
N ARG A 182 -22.09 2.95 3.60
CA ARG A 182 -21.87 1.49 3.62
C ARG A 182 -22.81 0.73 4.54
N ILE A 183 -23.54 1.41 5.43
CA ILE A 183 -24.21 0.78 6.56
C ILE A 183 -25.72 0.93 6.44
N ARG A 184 -26.21 2.01 5.82
CA ARG A 184 -27.63 2.36 5.81
C ARG A 184 -28.27 2.18 4.42
N ASP A 185 -29.60 2.00 4.45
CA ASP A 185 -30.42 2.11 3.24
C ASP A 185 -30.20 3.49 2.59
N GLY A 186 -29.86 3.49 1.31
CA GLY A 186 -29.61 4.73 0.56
C GLY A 186 -30.76 5.74 0.66
N LYS A 187 -31.97 5.29 0.89
CA LYS A 187 -33.19 6.08 1.13
C LYS A 187 -33.09 6.90 2.39
N GLU A 188 -32.81 6.24 3.50
CA GLU A 188 -32.68 6.90 4.79
C GLU A 188 -31.54 7.91 4.77
N LEU A 189 -30.42 7.55 4.15
CA LEU A 189 -29.28 8.45 3.99
C LEU A 189 -29.68 9.70 3.20
N LEU A 190 -30.34 9.54 2.03
CA LEU A 190 -30.77 10.67 1.22
C LEU A 190 -31.72 11.61 1.95
N ALA A 191 -32.70 11.09 2.71
CA ALA A 191 -33.60 11.93 3.50
C ALA A 191 -32.87 12.79 4.53
N ARG A 192 -31.79 12.26 5.15
CA ARG A 192 -30.95 13.01 6.07
C ARG A 192 -30.08 14.06 5.35
N LEU A 193 -29.55 13.70 4.16
CA LEU A 193 -28.76 14.64 3.36
C LEU A 193 -29.63 15.82 2.89
N VAL A 194 -30.89 15.59 2.50
CA VAL A 194 -31.83 16.66 2.14
C VAL A 194 -31.95 17.70 3.25
N GLN A 195 -32.08 17.27 4.51
CA GLN A 195 -32.15 18.20 5.64
C GLN A 195 -30.90 19.09 5.74
N LEU A 196 -29.70 18.51 5.54
CA LEU A 196 -28.45 19.27 5.57
C LEU A 196 -28.31 20.20 4.36
N ILE A 197 -28.74 19.77 3.17
CA ILE A 197 -28.74 20.59 1.95
C ILE A 197 -29.64 21.81 2.10
N GLN A 198 -30.83 21.63 2.69
CA GLN A 198 -31.78 22.70 2.94
C GLN A 198 -31.25 23.75 3.91
N MET A 199 -30.23 23.46 4.72
CA MET A 199 -29.53 24.45 5.54
C MET A 199 -28.71 25.45 4.70
N LYS A 200 -28.48 25.17 3.41
CA LYS A 200 -27.77 26.05 2.45
C LYS A 200 -26.36 26.46 2.89
N LEU A 201 -25.67 25.57 3.60
CA LEU A 201 -24.31 25.81 4.11
C LEU A 201 -23.22 25.45 3.10
N ASN A 202 -23.53 24.57 2.15
CA ASN A 202 -22.59 24.01 1.17
C ASN A 202 -22.75 24.70 -0.19
N SER A 203 -21.69 24.72 -0.99
CA SER A 203 -21.75 25.17 -2.37
C SER A 203 -22.56 24.20 -3.23
N ARG A 204 -23.10 24.68 -4.36
CA ARG A 204 -23.79 23.84 -5.34
C ARG A 204 -22.92 22.65 -5.78
N GLU A 205 -21.64 22.90 -6.06
CA GLU A 205 -20.67 21.88 -6.47
C GLU A 205 -20.50 20.78 -5.41
N GLN A 206 -20.41 21.14 -4.12
CA GLN A 206 -20.32 20.18 -3.02
C GLN A 206 -21.57 19.32 -2.90
N VAL A 207 -22.74 19.92 -3.00
CA VAL A 207 -24.01 19.20 -2.96
C VAL A 207 -24.14 18.25 -4.16
N GLU A 208 -23.85 18.72 -5.36
CA GLU A 208 -23.85 17.90 -6.57
C GLU A 208 -22.91 16.70 -6.46
N ALA A 209 -21.70 16.89 -5.95
CA ALA A 209 -20.73 15.81 -5.75
C ALA A 209 -21.26 14.77 -4.75
N VAL A 210 -21.83 15.20 -3.63
CA VAL A 210 -22.38 14.32 -2.60
C VAL A 210 -23.59 13.53 -3.14
N LEU A 211 -24.53 14.21 -3.79
CA LEU A 211 -25.72 13.54 -4.35
C LEU A 211 -25.32 12.50 -5.40
N ARG A 212 -24.42 12.87 -6.31
CA ARG A 212 -23.89 11.95 -7.32
C ARG A 212 -23.22 10.73 -6.67
N TYR A 213 -22.35 10.96 -5.69
CA TYR A 213 -21.65 9.89 -4.99
C TYR A 213 -22.63 8.96 -4.28
N THR A 214 -23.62 9.52 -3.57
CA THR A 214 -24.61 8.74 -2.82
C THR A 214 -25.49 7.89 -3.73
N ILE A 215 -25.98 8.46 -4.82
CA ILE A 215 -26.84 7.73 -5.77
C ILE A 215 -26.05 6.61 -6.47
N LEU A 216 -24.83 6.88 -6.92
CA LEU A 216 -24.02 5.90 -7.64
C LEU A 216 -23.46 4.75 -6.77
N ASN A 217 -23.24 4.99 -5.48
CA ASN A 217 -22.59 4.01 -4.59
C ASN A 217 -23.52 3.47 -3.50
N GLY A 218 -24.61 4.17 -3.16
CA GLY A 218 -25.50 3.83 -2.05
C GLY A 218 -26.82 3.19 -2.48
N MET A 219 -27.11 3.07 -3.79
CA MET A 219 -28.42 2.62 -4.28
C MET A 219 -28.34 1.47 -5.29
N THR A 220 -29.33 0.59 -5.27
CA THR A 220 -29.51 -0.50 -6.23
C THR A 220 -30.61 -0.15 -7.26
N GLY A 221 -30.50 -0.70 -8.46
CA GLY A 221 -31.13 -0.25 -9.71
C GLY A 221 -32.66 0.00 -9.76
N GLU A 222 -33.45 -0.70 -8.96
CA GLU A 222 -34.94 -0.59 -9.09
C GLU A 222 -35.54 0.64 -8.37
N ASP A 223 -34.83 1.18 -7.41
CA ASP A 223 -35.28 2.29 -6.55
C ASP A 223 -34.89 3.69 -7.05
N ILE A 224 -33.90 3.79 -7.94
CA ILE A 224 -33.26 5.07 -8.28
C ILE A 224 -34.23 6.06 -8.95
N SER A 225 -35.09 5.61 -9.87
CA SER A 225 -36.03 6.51 -10.56
C SER A 225 -37.04 7.12 -9.58
N SER A 226 -37.53 6.34 -8.63
CA SER A 226 -38.45 6.81 -7.57
C SER A 226 -37.78 7.85 -6.69
N TYR A 227 -36.48 7.65 -6.38
CA TYR A 227 -35.69 8.56 -5.55
C TYR A 227 -35.37 9.87 -6.23
N ILE A 228 -34.95 9.80 -7.46
CA ILE A 228 -34.67 11.00 -8.26
C ILE A 228 -35.92 11.89 -8.31
N ASN A 229 -37.09 11.31 -8.49
CA ASN A 229 -38.34 12.05 -8.48
C ASN A 229 -38.65 12.68 -7.12
N GLN A 230 -38.41 11.94 -6.03
CA GLN A 230 -38.63 12.47 -4.68
C GLN A 230 -37.63 13.60 -4.38
N LEU A 231 -36.34 13.41 -4.68
CA LEU A 231 -35.32 14.44 -4.48
C LEU A 231 -35.57 15.71 -5.30
N SER A 232 -36.05 15.58 -6.53
CA SER A 232 -36.47 16.73 -7.36
C SER A 232 -37.57 17.55 -6.68
N GLY A 233 -38.45 16.90 -5.92
CA GLY A 233 -39.47 17.59 -5.11
C GLY A 233 -38.90 18.24 -3.85
N ASP A 234 -38.00 17.57 -3.15
CA ASP A 234 -37.42 18.02 -1.88
C ASP A 234 -36.37 19.13 -2.03
N ILE A 235 -35.61 19.12 -3.14
CA ILE A 235 -34.54 20.08 -3.47
C ILE A 235 -34.64 20.51 -4.95
N PRO A 236 -35.66 21.28 -5.34
CA PRO A 236 -35.92 21.59 -6.75
C PRO A 236 -34.79 22.37 -7.43
N GLU A 237 -33.98 23.09 -6.70
CA GLU A 237 -32.79 23.76 -7.25
C GLU A 237 -31.72 22.81 -7.85
N TYR A 238 -31.85 21.48 -7.66
CA TYR A 238 -30.99 20.44 -8.20
C TYR A 238 -31.68 19.51 -9.19
N GLU A 239 -32.87 19.85 -9.70
CA GLU A 239 -33.65 19.04 -10.63
C GLU A 239 -32.90 18.70 -11.94
N ASP A 240 -32.18 19.67 -12.49
CA ASP A 240 -31.32 19.51 -13.68
C ASP A 240 -30.18 18.47 -13.44
N LEU A 241 -29.60 18.48 -12.24
CA LEU A 241 -28.63 17.48 -11.82
C LEU A 241 -29.25 16.08 -11.73
N MET A 242 -30.46 15.99 -11.14
CA MET A 242 -31.16 14.71 -10.99
C MET A 242 -31.47 14.07 -12.36
N GLY A 243 -31.90 14.87 -13.34
CA GLY A 243 -32.06 14.41 -14.72
C GLY A 243 -30.79 13.90 -15.35
N THR A 244 -29.65 14.57 -15.09
CA THR A 244 -28.34 14.15 -15.60
C THR A 244 -27.89 12.85 -14.95
N ILE A 245 -28.04 12.70 -13.63
CA ILE A 245 -27.69 11.47 -12.91
C ILE A 245 -28.54 10.29 -13.40
N ALA A 246 -29.85 10.50 -13.59
CA ALA A 246 -30.74 9.49 -14.10
C ALA A 246 -30.28 8.95 -15.47
N GLN A 247 -29.94 9.86 -16.40
CA GLN A 247 -29.42 9.48 -17.72
C GLN A 247 -28.09 8.69 -17.62
N GLN A 248 -27.17 9.15 -16.80
CA GLN A 248 -25.90 8.44 -16.60
C GLN A 248 -26.10 7.05 -16.03
N PHE A 249 -27.06 6.89 -15.12
CA PHE A 249 -27.35 5.59 -14.51
C PHE A 249 -27.96 4.63 -15.54
N ILE A 250 -28.90 5.10 -16.35
CA ILE A 250 -29.48 4.31 -17.44
C ILE A 250 -28.42 3.87 -18.45
N GLN A 251 -27.51 4.77 -18.82
CA GLN A 251 -26.39 4.43 -19.71
C GLN A 251 -25.45 3.39 -19.11
N GLN A 252 -25.09 3.54 -17.85
CA GLN A 252 -24.23 2.57 -17.17
C GLN A 252 -24.92 1.21 -17.02
N GLY A 253 -26.21 1.19 -16.73
CA GLY A 253 -27.01 -0.03 -16.68
C GLY A 253 -27.04 -0.75 -18.03
N ALA A 254 -27.31 -0.02 -19.11
CA ALA A 254 -27.29 -0.55 -20.46
C ALA A 254 -25.92 -1.10 -20.88
N GLU A 255 -24.85 -0.40 -20.53
CA GLU A 255 -23.48 -0.85 -20.85
C GLU A 255 -23.10 -2.11 -20.05
N ARG A 256 -23.45 -2.20 -18.76
CA ARG A 256 -23.22 -3.41 -17.94
C ARG A 256 -24.00 -4.62 -18.50
N GLU A 257 -25.25 -4.43 -18.90
CA GLU A 257 -26.06 -5.50 -19.49
C GLU A 257 -25.46 -5.95 -20.83
N ARG A 258 -24.98 -5.01 -21.64
CA ARG A 258 -24.29 -5.30 -22.90
C ARG A 258 -22.99 -6.09 -22.68
N GLN A 259 -22.19 -5.71 -21.70
CA GLN A 259 -20.96 -6.44 -21.35
C GLN A 259 -21.28 -7.84 -20.83
N ALA A 260 -22.26 -7.97 -19.92
CA ALA A 260 -22.70 -9.25 -19.41
C ALA A 260 -23.26 -10.17 -20.51
N SER A 261 -23.98 -9.60 -21.48
CA SER A 261 -24.48 -10.33 -22.67
C SER A 261 -23.33 -10.85 -23.53
N LEU A 262 -22.31 -10.01 -23.80
CA LEU A 262 -21.13 -10.40 -24.58
C LEU A 262 -20.29 -11.48 -23.85
N GLU A 263 -20.19 -11.42 -22.53
CA GLU A 263 -19.50 -12.45 -21.75
C GLU A 263 -20.26 -13.79 -21.78
N ARG A 264 -21.59 -13.74 -21.65
CA ARG A 264 -22.43 -14.95 -21.78
C ARG A 264 -22.30 -15.57 -23.17
N GLU A 265 -22.30 -14.77 -24.23
CA GLU A 265 -22.11 -15.23 -25.61
C GLU A 265 -20.73 -15.87 -25.81
N LYS A 266 -19.65 -15.23 -25.36
CA LYS A 266 -18.29 -15.78 -25.40
C LYS A 266 -18.20 -17.12 -24.64
N ALA A 267 -18.77 -17.19 -23.45
CA ALA A 267 -18.78 -18.40 -22.64
C ALA A 267 -19.59 -19.53 -23.32
N SER A 268 -20.68 -19.20 -24.02
CA SER A 268 -21.48 -20.15 -24.80
C SER A 268 -20.69 -20.71 -25.99
N LEU A 269 -20.05 -19.83 -26.77
CA LEU A 269 -19.21 -20.22 -27.91
C LEU A 269 -18.03 -21.11 -27.48
N GLU A 270 -17.38 -20.78 -26.36
CA GLU A 270 -16.27 -21.59 -25.85
C GLU A 270 -16.74 -22.98 -25.41
N ARG A 271 -17.90 -23.08 -24.74
CA ARG A 271 -18.50 -24.39 -24.38
C ARG A 271 -18.84 -25.22 -25.62
N GLU A 272 -19.38 -24.58 -26.65
CA GLU A 272 -19.73 -25.25 -27.90
C GLU A 272 -18.49 -25.76 -28.63
N ARG A 273 -17.43 -24.95 -28.66
CA ARG A 273 -16.14 -25.34 -29.22
C ARG A 273 -15.52 -26.52 -28.47
N GLN A 274 -15.53 -26.48 -27.14
CA GLN A 274 -15.02 -27.59 -26.33
C GLN A 274 -15.84 -28.86 -26.53
N ALA A 275 -17.16 -28.74 -26.60
CA ALA A 275 -18.03 -29.89 -26.87
C ALA A 275 -17.85 -30.47 -28.28
N SER A 276 -17.50 -29.64 -29.27
CA SER A 276 -17.16 -30.09 -30.63
C SER A 276 -15.85 -30.83 -30.65
N LEU A 277 -14.81 -30.28 -30.03
CA LEU A 277 -13.49 -30.96 -29.92
C LEU A 277 -13.56 -32.30 -29.18
N GLU A 278 -14.38 -32.36 -28.13
CA GLU A 278 -14.55 -33.62 -27.38
C GLU A 278 -15.31 -34.68 -28.22
N ARG A 279 -16.32 -34.28 -28.98
CA ARG A 279 -17.02 -35.19 -29.93
C ARG A 279 -16.10 -35.70 -31.01
N GLU A 280 -15.25 -34.85 -31.57
CA GLU A 280 -14.24 -35.23 -32.56
C GLU A 280 -13.24 -36.21 -31.98
N ARG A 281 -12.72 -35.94 -30.77
CA ARG A 281 -11.82 -36.82 -30.03
C ARG A 281 -12.45 -38.19 -29.76
N GLN A 282 -13.71 -38.21 -29.33
CA GLN A 282 -14.41 -39.49 -29.10
C GLN A 282 -14.62 -40.28 -30.38
N THR A 283 -14.86 -39.61 -31.50
CA THR A 283 -14.99 -40.25 -32.81
C THR A 283 -13.67 -40.86 -33.25
N LEU A 284 -12.56 -40.16 -33.08
CA LEU A 284 -11.22 -40.65 -33.35
C LEU A 284 -10.84 -41.86 -32.46
N LEU A 285 -11.20 -41.79 -31.16
CA LEU A 285 -10.99 -42.91 -30.24
C LEU A 285 -11.78 -44.18 -30.63
N LYS A 286 -13.04 -44.02 -31.06
CA LYS A 286 -13.86 -45.13 -31.56
C LYS A 286 -13.27 -45.76 -32.83
N ALA A 287 -12.83 -44.93 -33.78
CA ALA A 287 -12.20 -45.37 -35.00
C ALA A 287 -10.86 -46.10 -34.71
N ALA A 288 -10.04 -45.52 -33.81
CA ALA A 288 -8.78 -46.14 -33.39
C ALA A 288 -8.98 -47.50 -32.73
N ARG A 289 -10.00 -47.67 -31.89
CA ARG A 289 -10.35 -48.95 -31.26
C ARG A 289 -10.76 -49.98 -32.32
N ALA A 290 -11.61 -49.60 -33.25
CA ALA A 290 -12.01 -50.52 -34.33
C ALA A 290 -10.83 -50.98 -35.21
N LEU A 291 -9.87 -50.10 -35.47
CA LEU A 291 -8.66 -50.47 -36.21
C LEU A 291 -7.77 -51.44 -35.41
N LEU A 292 -7.59 -51.21 -34.12
CA LEU A 292 -6.83 -52.09 -33.24
C LEU A 292 -7.47 -53.47 -33.09
N ASP A 293 -8.81 -53.53 -32.96
CA ASP A 293 -9.58 -54.78 -32.87
C ASP A 293 -9.50 -55.59 -34.18
N ASN A 294 -9.31 -54.93 -35.33
CA ASN A 294 -9.09 -55.58 -36.64
C ASN A 294 -7.60 -55.90 -36.92
N GLY A 295 -6.72 -55.84 -35.93
CA GLY A 295 -5.33 -56.27 -36.03
C GLY A 295 -4.37 -55.28 -36.70
N VAL A 296 -4.77 -54.02 -36.88
CA VAL A 296 -3.90 -52.95 -37.41
C VAL A 296 -2.83 -52.60 -36.35
N SER A 297 -1.58 -52.44 -36.76
CA SER A 297 -0.49 -52.14 -35.84
C SER A 297 -0.65 -50.78 -35.18
N LEU A 298 -0.23 -50.65 -33.92
CA LEU A 298 -0.32 -49.45 -33.12
C LEU A 298 0.30 -48.23 -33.84
N GLU A 299 1.44 -48.42 -34.52
CA GLU A 299 2.13 -47.32 -35.23
C GLU A 299 1.32 -46.79 -36.42
N VAL A 300 0.61 -47.65 -37.13
CA VAL A 300 -0.29 -47.22 -38.24
C VAL A 300 -1.49 -46.47 -37.68
N VAL A 301 -2.06 -46.88 -36.54
CA VAL A 301 -3.18 -46.21 -35.89
C VAL A 301 -2.77 -44.85 -35.38
N ILE A 302 -1.62 -44.68 -34.75
CA ILE A 302 -1.05 -43.39 -34.35
C ILE A 302 -0.96 -42.43 -35.56
N LYS A 303 -0.36 -42.95 -36.66
CA LYS A 303 -0.13 -42.14 -37.86
C LYS A 303 -1.43 -41.71 -38.57
N SER A 304 -2.47 -42.53 -38.50
CA SER A 304 -3.75 -42.27 -39.16
C SER A 304 -4.72 -41.43 -38.32
N THR A 305 -4.66 -41.54 -36.99
CA THR A 305 -5.58 -40.82 -36.09
C THR A 305 -4.98 -39.61 -35.40
N GLY A 306 -3.65 -39.50 -35.34
CA GLY A 306 -2.94 -38.46 -34.61
C GLY A 306 -3.06 -38.55 -33.07
N LEU A 307 -3.61 -39.63 -32.54
CA LEU A 307 -3.73 -39.88 -31.12
C LEU A 307 -2.39 -40.30 -30.51
N SER A 308 -2.16 -39.89 -29.25
CA SER A 308 -0.93 -40.28 -28.54
C SER A 308 -0.90 -41.79 -28.25
N ARG A 309 0.32 -42.35 -28.13
CA ARG A 309 0.52 -43.76 -27.77
C ARG A 309 -0.19 -44.11 -26.47
N GLU A 310 -0.09 -43.26 -25.46
CA GLU A 310 -0.72 -43.44 -24.13
C GLU A 310 -2.25 -43.53 -24.23
N ALA A 311 -2.86 -42.65 -25.04
CA ALA A 311 -4.32 -42.69 -25.27
C ALA A 311 -4.79 -43.98 -25.96
N LEU A 312 -3.97 -44.56 -26.85
CA LEU A 312 -4.29 -45.82 -27.54
C LEU A 312 -4.01 -47.04 -26.66
N GLU A 313 -3.01 -47.04 -25.81
CA GLU A 313 -2.74 -48.10 -24.84
C GLU A 313 -3.86 -48.21 -23.79
N GLN A 314 -4.45 -47.08 -23.36
CA GLN A 314 -5.64 -47.08 -22.50
C GLN A 314 -6.90 -47.72 -23.17
N LEU A 315 -6.99 -47.75 -24.49
CA LEU A 315 -8.09 -48.38 -25.20
C LEU A 315 -7.97 -49.92 -25.30
N ARG A 316 -6.80 -50.50 -25.00
CA ARG A 316 -6.53 -51.94 -25.05
C ARG A 316 -6.91 -52.67 -23.76
N HIS A 317 -7.13 -51.95 -22.70
CA HIS A 317 -7.62 -52.43 -21.40
C HIS A 317 -9.10 -52.10 -21.24
#